data_40b449dc7668317ed4a374d26542c884
#
_entry.id   40b449dc7668317ed4a374d26542c884
#
_cell.length_a   1.000
_cell.length_b   1.000
_cell.length_c   1.000
_cell.angle_alpha   90.00
_cell.angle_beta   90.00
_cell.angle_gamma   90.00
#
_symmetry.space_group_name_H-M   'P 1'
#
loop_
_entity.id
_entity.type
_entity.pdbx_description
1 polymer ?
#
loop_
_entity_poly.entity_id
_entity_poly.type
_entity_poly.pdbx_seq_one_letter_code
_entity_poly.pdbx_strand_id
1 'polypeptide(L)'
;MLMQKLVFVAQTGASMVLYILIGLSILSVGVVIERWWYFRKRKLDFAKTSADLEKFLRAGDLAGARKDLGKSLTVEAECVRDALAWFDEGIEAVQEILIKGIRQRRKVFESGLLFLGTLGNNAPFIGLFGTVLGVVSAFKELGAAQGAMSAGGGGMNNVMGGIAEALIATAIGILVAIPAVVAYNIFQKKGADIEENTAALGNVIVASLKARTPKTTSRKEEGSGRTTRNQRKEDRAEKEKAIEEVAQKAAHHAEASA
;
A
#
# COMPACT_ATOMS: atom_id res chain seq x y z
N MET A 1 38.83 15.73 18.04
CA MET A 1 38.67 15.38 16.61
C MET A 1 37.18 15.20 16.17
N LEU A 2 36.37 14.42 16.84
CA LEU A 2 34.92 14.27 16.53
C LEU A 2 34.13 15.57 16.64
N MET A 3 34.30 16.34 17.70
CA MET A 3 33.67 17.65 17.90
C MET A 3 33.94 18.64 16.76
N GLN A 4 35.21 18.74 16.30
CA GLN A 4 35.56 19.63 15.21
C GLN A 4 34.95 19.23 13.86
N LYS A 5 34.85 17.91 13.59
CA LYS A 5 34.17 17.40 12.39
C LYS A 5 32.66 17.66 12.44
N LEU A 6 32.01 17.45 13.60
CA LEU A 6 30.61 17.75 13.84
C LEU A 6 30.31 19.24 13.63
N VAL A 7 31.17 20.09 14.11
CA VAL A 7 31.05 21.55 13.97
C VAL A 7 31.23 22.00 12.51
N PHE A 8 32.14 21.39 11.77
CA PHE A 8 32.31 21.66 10.33
C PHE A 8 31.06 21.22 9.55
N VAL A 9 30.52 20.03 9.85
CA VAL A 9 29.27 19.55 9.26
C VAL A 9 28.09 20.48 9.61
N ALA A 10 28.05 21.05 10.82
CA ALA A 10 26.97 21.95 11.21
C ALA A 10 27.03 23.29 10.45
N GLN A 11 28.23 23.83 10.18
CA GLN A 11 28.38 25.12 9.46
C GLN A 11 27.98 25.04 7.98
N THR A 12 28.27 23.92 7.31
CA THR A 12 27.93 23.71 5.90
C THR A 12 26.57 22.99 5.76
N GLY A 13 26.09 22.38 6.87
CA GLY A 13 24.98 21.42 6.85
C GLY A 13 23.60 22.06 6.67
N ALA A 14 23.35 23.25 7.18
CA ALA A 14 22.06 23.92 7.05
C ALA A 14 21.73 24.23 5.58
N SER A 15 22.65 24.88 4.87
CA SER A 15 22.48 25.15 3.45
C SER A 15 22.48 23.87 2.60
N MET A 16 23.27 22.87 2.98
CA MET A 16 23.27 21.56 2.29
C MET A 16 21.93 20.84 2.39
N VAL A 17 21.29 20.86 3.57
CA VAL A 17 19.94 20.31 3.76
C VAL A 17 18.93 21.02 2.86
N LEU A 18 19.01 22.33 2.72
CA LEU A 18 18.16 23.11 1.84
C LEU A 18 18.30 22.67 0.38
N TYR A 19 19.53 22.57 -0.14
CA TYR A 19 19.76 22.10 -1.51
C TYR A 19 19.28 20.67 -1.75
N ILE A 20 19.46 19.78 -0.77
CA ILE A 20 18.91 18.41 -0.84
C ILE A 20 17.39 18.44 -0.94
N LEU A 21 16.70 19.24 -0.11
CA LEU A 21 15.25 19.36 -0.15
C LEU A 21 14.74 19.93 -1.48
N ILE A 22 15.43 20.92 -2.04
CA ILE A 22 15.10 21.48 -3.37
C ILE A 22 15.27 20.41 -4.46
N GLY A 23 16.37 19.67 -4.45
CA GLY A 23 16.62 18.57 -5.40
C GLY A 23 15.54 17.48 -5.29
N LEU A 24 15.19 17.06 -4.08
CA LEU A 24 14.13 16.09 -3.83
C LEU A 24 12.76 16.62 -4.26
N SER A 25 12.50 17.93 -4.11
CA SER A 25 11.28 18.58 -4.58
C SER A 25 11.15 18.49 -6.10
N ILE A 26 12.19 18.84 -6.84
CA ILE A 26 12.20 18.77 -8.32
C ILE A 26 11.94 17.31 -8.77
N LEU A 27 12.61 16.36 -8.13
CA LEU A 27 12.47 14.95 -8.44
C LEU A 27 11.05 14.43 -8.14
N SER A 28 10.45 14.89 -7.04
CA SER A 28 9.06 14.53 -6.68
C SER A 28 8.05 15.05 -7.70
N VAL A 29 8.21 16.29 -8.16
CA VAL A 29 7.36 16.88 -9.20
C VAL A 29 7.48 16.07 -10.51
N GLY A 30 8.69 15.66 -10.88
CA GLY A 30 8.93 14.80 -12.05
C GLY A 30 8.16 13.47 -11.96
N VAL A 31 8.25 12.80 -10.80
CA VAL A 31 7.51 11.55 -10.56
C VAL A 31 5.98 11.78 -10.59
N VAL A 32 5.50 12.87 -10.01
CA VAL A 32 4.05 13.19 -10.03
C VAL A 32 3.56 13.40 -11.45
N ILE A 33 4.29 14.16 -12.27
CA ILE A 33 3.94 14.42 -13.68
C ILE A 33 3.93 13.11 -14.48
N GLU A 34 4.95 12.27 -14.33
CA GLU A 34 5.05 10.98 -15.00
C GLU A 34 3.86 10.08 -14.65
N ARG A 35 3.54 9.93 -13.35
CA ARG A 35 2.42 9.12 -12.88
C ARG A 35 1.07 9.69 -13.32
N TRP A 36 0.89 10.99 -13.28
CA TRP A 36 -0.32 11.64 -13.76
C TRP A 36 -0.60 11.34 -15.24
N TRP A 37 0.45 11.42 -16.09
CA TRP A 37 0.36 11.06 -17.51
C TRP A 37 0.06 9.58 -17.72
N TYR A 38 0.72 8.71 -16.96
CA TYR A 38 0.49 7.27 -17.01
C TYR A 38 -1.00 6.93 -16.75
N PHE A 39 -1.56 7.40 -15.65
CA PHE A 39 -2.95 7.13 -15.29
C PHE A 39 -3.96 7.87 -16.18
N ARG A 40 -3.61 9.05 -16.70
CA ARG A 40 -4.49 9.80 -17.60
C ARG A 40 -4.72 9.11 -18.93
N LYS A 41 -3.69 8.46 -19.48
CA LYS A 41 -3.77 7.73 -20.77
C LYS A 41 -4.48 6.38 -20.65
N ARG A 42 -4.58 5.81 -19.46
CA ARG A 42 -5.07 4.46 -19.19
C ARG A 42 -6.33 4.46 -18.33
N LYS A 43 -7.33 5.24 -18.72
CA LYS A 43 -8.64 5.23 -18.07
C LYS A 43 -9.53 4.18 -18.68
N LEU A 44 -10.02 3.25 -17.85
CA LEU A 44 -11.04 2.29 -18.23
C LEU A 44 -12.43 2.86 -17.93
N ASP A 45 -13.35 2.76 -18.86
CA ASP A 45 -14.77 2.88 -18.57
C ASP A 45 -15.28 1.52 -18.08
N PHE A 46 -15.25 1.35 -16.76
CA PHE A 46 -15.60 0.08 -16.13
C PHE A 46 -17.01 -0.37 -16.46
N ALA A 47 -17.99 0.55 -16.41
CA ALA A 47 -19.40 0.22 -16.65
C ALA A 47 -19.61 -0.33 -18.06
N LYS A 48 -19.04 0.34 -19.07
CA LYS A 48 -19.12 -0.07 -20.45
C LYS A 48 -18.38 -1.39 -20.68
N THR A 49 -17.14 -1.50 -20.20
CA THR A 49 -16.32 -2.71 -20.40
C THR A 49 -16.96 -3.93 -19.74
N SER A 50 -17.54 -3.78 -18.54
CA SER A 50 -18.23 -4.86 -17.84
C SER A 50 -19.48 -5.32 -18.61
N ALA A 51 -20.30 -4.38 -19.10
CA ALA A 51 -21.49 -4.70 -19.87
C ALA A 51 -21.16 -5.38 -21.22
N ASP A 52 -20.16 -4.88 -21.92
CA ASP A 52 -19.70 -5.47 -23.18
C ASP A 52 -19.12 -6.88 -22.96
N LEU A 53 -18.32 -7.06 -21.91
CA LEU A 53 -17.79 -8.37 -21.53
C LEU A 53 -18.91 -9.37 -21.20
N GLU A 54 -19.91 -8.97 -20.41
CA GLU A 54 -21.06 -9.81 -20.07
C GLU A 54 -21.85 -10.22 -21.32
N LYS A 55 -22.06 -9.29 -22.25
CA LYS A 55 -22.74 -9.54 -23.52
C LYS A 55 -22.00 -10.59 -24.37
N PHE A 56 -20.67 -10.46 -24.53
CA PHE A 56 -19.87 -11.44 -25.26
C PHE A 56 -19.87 -12.81 -24.60
N LEU A 57 -19.75 -12.86 -23.27
CA LEU A 57 -19.75 -14.11 -22.51
C LEU A 57 -21.10 -14.83 -22.59
N ARG A 58 -22.23 -14.10 -22.53
CA ARG A 58 -23.58 -14.67 -22.74
C ARG A 58 -23.79 -15.20 -24.18
N ALA A 59 -23.23 -14.51 -25.16
CA ALA A 59 -23.27 -14.95 -26.55
C ALA A 59 -22.32 -16.14 -26.85
N GLY A 60 -21.40 -16.45 -25.95
CA GLY A 60 -20.37 -17.48 -26.15
C GLY A 60 -19.22 -17.03 -27.06
N ASP A 61 -19.16 -15.76 -27.41
CA ASP A 61 -18.12 -15.19 -28.30
C ASP A 61 -16.88 -14.74 -27.50
N LEU A 62 -16.04 -15.69 -27.11
CA LEU A 62 -14.77 -15.42 -26.42
C LEU A 62 -13.77 -14.68 -27.31
N ALA A 63 -13.79 -14.93 -28.62
CA ALA A 63 -12.89 -14.29 -29.57
C ALA A 63 -13.23 -12.80 -29.71
N GLY A 64 -14.53 -12.46 -29.78
CA GLY A 64 -15.03 -11.09 -29.79
C GLY A 64 -14.67 -10.35 -28.51
N ALA A 65 -14.86 -10.97 -27.33
CA ALA A 65 -14.48 -10.40 -26.04
C ALA A 65 -12.97 -10.07 -25.96
N ARG A 66 -12.12 -11.00 -26.37
CA ARG A 66 -10.65 -10.81 -26.39
C ARG A 66 -10.22 -9.71 -27.35
N LYS A 67 -10.87 -9.62 -28.52
CA LYS A 67 -10.59 -8.58 -29.52
C LYS A 67 -11.02 -7.20 -29.02
N ASP A 68 -12.16 -7.11 -28.34
CA ASP A 68 -12.66 -5.84 -27.81
C ASP A 68 -11.80 -5.33 -26.65
N LEU A 69 -11.44 -6.18 -25.69
CA LEU A 69 -10.50 -5.87 -24.64
C LEU A 69 -9.11 -5.49 -25.18
N GLY A 70 -8.68 -6.06 -26.30
CA GLY A 70 -7.42 -5.73 -26.95
C GLY A 70 -7.34 -4.31 -27.53
N LYS A 71 -8.46 -3.61 -27.71
CA LYS A 71 -8.49 -2.19 -28.10
C LYS A 71 -8.12 -1.25 -26.96
N SER A 72 -8.25 -1.72 -25.73
CA SER A 72 -7.92 -0.95 -24.53
C SER A 72 -6.51 -1.28 -24.04
N LEU A 73 -5.71 -0.23 -23.80
CA LEU A 73 -4.35 -0.34 -23.25
C LEU A 73 -4.34 -0.24 -21.72
N THR A 74 -5.46 -0.60 -21.07
CA THR A 74 -5.58 -0.55 -19.62
C THR A 74 -5.12 -1.86 -18.99
N VAL A 75 -4.60 -1.78 -17.77
CA VAL A 75 -4.11 -2.94 -17.00
C VAL A 75 -5.22 -3.96 -16.79
N GLU A 76 -6.42 -3.48 -16.48
CA GLU A 76 -7.61 -4.30 -16.25
C GLU A 76 -7.98 -5.10 -17.49
N ALA A 77 -8.05 -4.45 -18.67
CA ALA A 77 -8.39 -5.10 -19.93
C ALA A 77 -7.33 -6.14 -20.33
N GLU A 78 -6.05 -5.85 -20.11
CA GLU A 78 -4.97 -6.80 -20.37
C GLU A 78 -5.07 -8.03 -19.45
N CYS A 79 -5.29 -7.85 -18.15
CA CYS A 79 -5.42 -8.97 -17.20
C CYS A 79 -6.62 -9.85 -17.53
N VAL A 80 -7.77 -9.23 -17.83
CA VAL A 80 -9.00 -9.95 -18.20
C VAL A 80 -8.85 -10.69 -19.52
N ARG A 81 -8.21 -10.08 -20.51
CA ARG A 81 -7.90 -10.72 -21.80
C ARG A 81 -6.99 -11.95 -21.63
N ASP A 82 -5.96 -11.83 -20.78
CA ASP A 82 -5.06 -12.95 -20.51
C ASP A 82 -5.81 -14.08 -19.79
N ALA A 83 -6.71 -13.76 -18.84
CA ALA A 83 -7.54 -14.73 -18.14
C ALA A 83 -8.55 -15.42 -19.07
N LEU A 84 -9.14 -14.71 -20.05
CA LEU A 84 -10.02 -15.29 -21.05
C LEU A 84 -9.32 -16.32 -21.94
N ALA A 85 -8.00 -16.30 -22.05
CA ALA A 85 -7.26 -17.32 -22.78
C ALA A 85 -7.33 -18.70 -22.09
N TRP A 86 -7.61 -18.73 -20.80
CA TRP A 86 -7.69 -19.92 -19.96
C TRP A 86 -9.13 -20.27 -19.58
N PHE A 87 -10.11 -19.73 -20.34
CA PHE A 87 -11.53 -19.91 -20.06
C PHE A 87 -11.95 -21.38 -20.06
N ASP A 88 -11.43 -22.17 -20.99
CA ASP A 88 -11.77 -23.59 -21.17
C ASP A 88 -11.11 -24.51 -20.12
N GLU A 89 -10.05 -24.02 -19.45
CA GLU A 89 -9.32 -24.74 -18.39
C GLU A 89 -10.05 -24.68 -17.03
N GLY A 90 -11.10 -23.87 -16.92
CA GLY A 90 -11.97 -23.80 -15.76
C GLY A 90 -11.72 -22.61 -14.83
N ILE A 91 -12.50 -22.59 -13.74
CA ILE A 91 -12.60 -21.44 -12.82
C ILE A 91 -11.28 -21.16 -12.13
N GLU A 92 -10.61 -22.21 -11.65
CA GLU A 92 -9.36 -22.08 -10.89
C GLU A 92 -8.24 -21.49 -11.76
N ALA A 93 -8.10 -21.98 -12.99
CA ALA A 93 -7.10 -21.46 -13.92
C ALA A 93 -7.33 -19.98 -14.26
N VAL A 94 -8.57 -19.57 -14.49
CA VAL A 94 -8.92 -18.17 -14.76
C VAL A 94 -8.57 -17.27 -13.56
N GLN A 95 -8.89 -17.71 -12.34
CA GLN A 95 -8.59 -16.96 -11.11
C GLN A 95 -7.08 -16.83 -10.89
N GLU A 96 -6.32 -17.90 -11.06
CA GLU A 96 -4.85 -17.90 -10.93
C GLU A 96 -4.19 -16.94 -11.92
N ILE A 97 -4.64 -16.94 -13.18
CA ILE A 97 -4.10 -16.05 -14.21
C ILE A 97 -4.46 -14.59 -13.94
N LEU A 98 -5.67 -14.29 -13.44
CA LEU A 98 -6.04 -12.94 -13.01
C LEU A 98 -5.14 -12.44 -11.88
N ILE A 99 -4.96 -13.24 -10.83
CA ILE A 99 -4.10 -12.90 -9.68
C ILE A 99 -2.66 -12.69 -10.13
N LYS A 100 -2.13 -13.59 -10.97
CA LYS A 100 -0.80 -13.46 -11.57
C LYS A 100 -0.68 -12.17 -12.37
N GLY A 101 -1.66 -11.89 -13.22
CA GLY A 101 -1.69 -10.70 -14.08
C GLY A 101 -1.64 -9.40 -13.28
N ILE A 102 -2.46 -9.29 -12.22
CA ILE A 102 -2.47 -8.14 -11.31
C ILE A 102 -1.10 -7.99 -10.63
N ARG A 103 -0.59 -9.05 -10.00
CA ARG A 103 0.70 -9.01 -9.26
C ARG A 103 1.87 -8.60 -10.16
N GLN A 104 1.89 -9.09 -11.39
CA GLN A 104 2.96 -8.77 -12.35
C GLN A 104 2.93 -7.29 -12.76
N ARG A 105 1.74 -6.73 -12.97
CA ARG A 105 1.55 -5.35 -13.43
C ARG A 105 1.55 -4.33 -12.29
N ARG A 106 1.33 -4.78 -11.05
CA ARG A 106 1.37 -3.95 -9.85
C ARG A 106 2.66 -3.15 -9.74
N LYS A 107 3.80 -3.78 -10.00
CA LYS A 107 5.11 -3.11 -10.00
C LYS A 107 5.20 -1.91 -10.94
N VAL A 108 4.46 -1.95 -12.05
CA VAL A 108 4.48 -0.88 -13.06
C VAL A 108 3.66 0.32 -12.59
N PHE A 109 2.46 0.13 -12.08
CA PHE A 109 1.63 1.25 -11.65
C PHE A 109 1.98 1.77 -10.25
N GLU A 110 2.64 0.97 -9.40
CA GLU A 110 3.18 1.41 -8.11
C GLU A 110 4.58 2.05 -8.21
N SER A 111 5.23 1.98 -9.38
CA SER A 111 6.56 2.58 -9.58
C SER A 111 6.55 4.05 -9.18
N GLY A 112 7.58 4.50 -8.46
CA GLY A 112 7.70 5.87 -7.97
C GLY A 112 6.83 6.22 -6.76
N LEU A 113 5.78 5.44 -6.44
CA LEU A 113 4.94 5.70 -5.27
C LEU A 113 5.71 5.55 -3.96
N LEU A 114 6.58 4.54 -3.88
CA LEU A 114 7.44 4.33 -2.72
C LEU A 114 8.30 5.58 -2.45
N PHE A 115 8.86 6.17 -3.49
CA PHE A 115 9.64 7.41 -3.37
C PHE A 115 8.79 8.56 -2.84
N LEU A 116 7.60 8.79 -3.41
CA LEU A 116 6.69 9.86 -2.96
C LEU A 116 6.25 9.66 -1.51
N GLY A 117 5.89 8.44 -1.11
CA GLY A 117 5.50 8.13 0.26
C GLY A 117 6.65 8.32 1.24
N THR A 118 7.85 7.85 0.89
CA THR A 118 9.05 8.01 1.72
C THR A 118 9.43 9.48 1.85
N LEU A 119 9.42 10.24 0.76
CA LEU A 119 9.72 11.65 0.77
C LEU A 119 8.70 12.43 1.60
N GLY A 120 7.42 12.20 1.36
CA GLY A 120 6.35 12.88 2.09
C GLY A 120 6.42 12.68 3.60
N ASN A 121 6.76 11.49 4.05
CA ASN A 121 6.88 11.17 5.47
C ASN A 121 8.17 11.71 6.10
N ASN A 122 9.27 11.78 5.35
CA ASN A 122 10.58 12.10 5.90
C ASN A 122 11.04 13.55 5.63
N ALA A 123 10.53 14.23 4.59
CA ALA A 123 10.95 15.60 4.26
C ALA A 123 10.80 16.60 5.43
N PRO A 124 9.73 16.57 6.28
CA PRO A 124 9.64 17.44 7.44
C PRO A 124 10.75 17.18 8.45
N PHE A 125 11.15 15.92 8.65
CA PHE A 125 12.24 15.57 9.58
C PHE A 125 13.60 16.01 9.03
N ILE A 126 13.80 15.95 7.71
CA ILE A 126 15.00 16.50 7.06
C ILE A 126 15.05 18.02 7.26
N GLY A 127 13.91 18.71 7.12
CA GLY A 127 13.81 20.14 7.43
C GLY A 127 14.09 20.45 8.91
N LEU A 128 13.52 19.68 9.83
CA LEU A 128 13.79 19.81 11.26
C LEU A 128 15.27 19.58 11.58
N PHE A 129 15.91 18.60 10.95
CA PHE A 129 17.35 18.40 11.08
C PHE A 129 18.14 19.63 10.62
N GLY A 130 17.70 20.27 9.54
CA GLY A 130 18.26 21.55 9.08
C GLY A 130 18.19 22.66 10.15
N THR A 131 17.07 22.77 10.89
CA THR A 131 16.97 23.75 11.99
C THR A 131 17.93 23.46 13.12
N VAL A 132 18.10 22.20 13.50
CA VAL A 132 19.06 21.82 14.55
C VAL A 132 20.48 22.23 14.16
N LEU A 133 20.89 21.95 12.92
CA LEU A 133 22.20 22.35 12.41
C LEU A 133 22.39 23.88 12.37
N GLY A 134 21.37 24.60 11.90
CA GLY A 134 21.41 26.07 11.81
C GLY A 134 21.48 26.73 13.19
N VAL A 135 20.72 26.26 14.18
CA VAL A 135 20.80 26.79 15.55
C VAL A 135 22.16 26.50 16.17
N VAL A 136 22.72 25.30 15.99
CA VAL A 136 24.09 24.98 16.47
C VAL A 136 25.12 25.88 15.84
N SER A 137 25.02 26.19 14.55
CA SER A 137 25.91 27.14 13.87
C SER A 137 25.76 28.56 14.41
N ALA A 138 24.53 29.05 14.61
CA ALA A 138 24.27 30.36 15.17
C ALA A 138 24.87 30.56 16.57
N PHE A 139 24.72 29.57 17.47
CA PHE A 139 25.34 29.62 18.80
C PHE A 139 26.87 29.60 18.76
N LYS A 140 27.48 28.90 17.82
CA LYS A 140 28.91 28.90 17.62
C LYS A 140 29.42 30.29 17.21
N GLU A 141 28.73 30.94 16.29
CA GLU A 141 29.08 32.32 15.87
C GLU A 141 28.95 33.30 17.03
N LEU A 142 27.94 33.14 17.88
CA LEU A 142 27.79 33.95 19.10
C LEU A 142 28.94 33.74 20.07
N GLY A 143 29.38 32.51 20.29
CA GLY A 143 30.53 32.22 21.15
C GLY A 143 31.85 32.78 20.61
N ALA A 144 32.05 32.74 19.31
CA ALA A 144 33.20 33.33 18.65
C ALA A 144 33.22 34.87 18.72
N ALA A 145 32.04 35.49 18.60
CA ALA A 145 31.87 36.94 18.71
C ALA A 145 32.12 37.46 20.14
N GLN A 146 31.79 36.70 21.19
CA GLN A 146 32.09 37.02 22.58
C GLN A 146 33.60 37.00 22.90
N GLY A 147 34.37 36.16 22.19
CA GLY A 147 35.82 36.11 22.32
C GLY A 147 36.55 37.31 21.67
N ALA A 148 35.90 38.00 20.71
CA ALA A 148 36.41 39.18 20.01
C ALA A 148 35.74 40.45 20.55
N MET A 149 36.04 40.82 21.79
CA MET A 149 35.44 41.94 22.51
C MET A 149 35.94 43.30 22.01
N SER A 150 35.85 43.59 20.70
CA SER A 150 36.02 44.93 20.16
C SER A 150 35.28 45.09 18.83
N ALA A 151 34.38 46.08 18.83
CA ALA A 151 33.68 46.69 17.71
C ALA A 151 32.36 46.05 17.22
N GLY A 152 31.28 46.59 17.74
CA GLY A 152 30.07 46.85 16.94
C GLY A 152 29.20 45.68 16.60
N GLY A 153 28.06 45.50 17.25
CA GLY A 153 26.74 44.94 16.81
C GLY A 153 26.62 43.79 15.80
N GLY A 154 27.67 43.35 15.13
CA GLY A 154 27.65 42.39 14.03
C GLY A 154 27.36 40.95 14.43
N GLY A 155 27.76 40.52 15.63
CA GLY A 155 27.56 39.15 16.08
C GLY A 155 26.09 38.75 16.27
N MET A 156 25.26 39.68 16.73
CA MET A 156 23.81 39.43 16.91
C MET A 156 23.09 39.29 15.57
N ASN A 157 23.43 40.09 14.58
CA ASN A 157 22.81 40.01 13.25
C ASN A 157 23.11 38.68 12.55
N ASN A 158 24.33 38.15 12.70
CA ASN A 158 24.69 36.84 12.13
C ASN A 158 23.93 35.71 12.79
N VAL A 159 23.74 35.75 14.11
CA VAL A 159 22.94 34.77 14.86
C VAL A 159 21.48 34.81 14.41
N MET A 160 20.89 36.01 14.29
CA MET A 160 19.52 36.17 13.79
C MET A 160 19.37 35.63 12.37
N GLY A 161 20.35 35.87 11.49
CA GLY A 161 20.40 35.34 10.13
C GLY A 161 20.44 33.80 10.10
N GLY A 162 21.32 33.20 10.89
CA GLY A 162 21.44 31.74 10.97
C GLY A 162 20.16 31.02 11.49
N ILE A 163 19.47 31.63 12.47
CA ILE A 163 18.21 31.14 12.96
C ILE A 163 17.12 31.28 11.88
N ALA A 164 17.06 32.40 11.18
CA ALA A 164 16.09 32.60 10.11
C ALA A 164 16.28 31.59 8.97
N GLU A 165 17.51 31.34 8.53
CA GLU A 165 17.84 30.32 7.51
C GLU A 165 17.43 28.92 7.96
N ALA A 166 17.69 28.60 9.23
CA ALA A 166 17.26 27.32 9.81
C ALA A 166 15.76 27.13 9.74
N LEU A 167 14.95 28.12 10.12
CA LEU A 167 13.49 28.05 10.06
C LEU A 167 12.96 27.88 8.62
N ILE A 168 13.62 28.49 7.64
CA ILE A 168 13.31 28.31 6.21
C ILE A 168 13.47 26.86 5.80
N ALA A 169 14.51 26.16 6.27
CA ALA A 169 14.71 24.75 5.93
C ALA A 169 13.54 23.88 6.38
N THR A 170 12.99 24.11 7.58
CA THR A 170 11.79 23.36 8.03
C THR A 170 10.55 23.73 7.22
N ALA A 171 10.36 25.02 6.91
CA ALA A 171 9.22 25.44 6.09
C ALA A 171 9.26 24.78 4.70
N ILE A 172 10.43 24.70 4.08
CA ILE A 172 10.62 24.01 2.79
C ILE A 172 10.41 22.50 2.94
N GLY A 173 10.90 21.87 4.01
CA GLY A 173 10.67 20.46 4.28
C GLY A 173 9.17 20.11 4.30
N ILE A 174 8.36 20.92 4.97
CA ILE A 174 6.90 20.77 5.03
C ILE A 174 6.27 21.07 3.65
N LEU A 175 6.72 22.12 2.97
CA LEU A 175 6.22 22.49 1.64
C LEU A 175 6.43 21.37 0.61
N VAL A 176 7.55 20.66 0.69
CA VAL A 176 7.85 19.51 -0.19
C VAL A 176 7.03 18.28 0.19
N ALA A 177 6.82 18.06 1.48
CA ALA A 177 6.11 16.88 1.98
C ALA A 177 4.63 16.85 1.59
N ILE A 178 3.94 17.98 1.72
CA ILE A 178 2.47 18.03 1.52
C ILE A 178 2.08 17.58 0.10
N PRO A 179 2.62 18.12 -1.00
CA PRO A 179 2.29 17.68 -2.35
C PRO A 179 2.68 16.20 -2.60
N ALA A 180 3.81 15.75 -2.04
CA ALA A 180 4.28 14.38 -2.19
C ALA A 180 3.30 13.37 -1.55
N VAL A 181 2.82 13.64 -0.32
CA VAL A 181 1.84 12.80 0.36
C VAL A 181 0.50 12.80 -0.37
N VAL A 182 0.02 13.96 -0.81
CA VAL A 182 -1.24 14.07 -1.55
C VAL A 182 -1.17 13.28 -2.84
N ALA A 183 -0.09 13.43 -3.61
CA ALA A 183 0.11 12.69 -4.85
C ALA A 183 0.22 11.17 -4.60
N TYR A 184 0.96 10.76 -3.58
CA TYR A 184 1.06 9.36 -3.16
C TYR A 184 -0.32 8.77 -2.89
N ASN A 185 -1.14 9.42 -2.06
CA ASN A 185 -2.47 8.93 -1.71
C ASN A 185 -3.41 8.83 -2.92
N ILE A 186 -3.35 9.82 -3.83
CA ILE A 186 -4.16 9.81 -5.06
C ILE A 186 -3.77 8.64 -5.96
N PHE A 187 -2.48 8.42 -6.18
CA PHE A 187 -2.01 7.35 -7.07
C PHE A 187 -2.17 5.97 -6.43
N GLN A 188 -1.99 5.85 -5.12
CA GLN A 188 -2.26 4.61 -4.39
C GLN A 188 -3.73 4.21 -4.51
N LYS A 189 -4.66 5.16 -4.35
CA LYS A 189 -6.08 4.91 -4.56
C LYS A 189 -6.36 4.44 -5.99
N LYS A 190 -5.78 5.09 -7.00
CA LYS A 190 -5.94 4.66 -8.41
C LYS A 190 -5.40 3.26 -8.65
N GLY A 191 -4.30 2.87 -8.01
CA GLY A 191 -3.78 1.50 -8.06
C GLY A 191 -4.77 0.50 -7.46
N ALA A 192 -5.35 0.81 -6.30
CA ALA A 192 -6.39 -0.01 -5.67
C ALA A 192 -7.65 -0.13 -6.54
N ASP A 193 -8.11 0.96 -7.17
CA ASP A 193 -9.24 0.96 -8.10
C ASP A 193 -8.99 0.02 -9.30
N ILE A 194 -7.76 -0.03 -9.84
CA ILE A 194 -7.37 -0.96 -10.92
C ILE A 194 -7.48 -2.41 -10.44
N GLU A 195 -6.99 -2.73 -9.24
CA GLU A 195 -7.07 -4.09 -8.69
C GLU A 195 -8.52 -4.51 -8.47
N GLU A 196 -9.34 -3.64 -7.89
CA GLU A 196 -10.77 -3.86 -7.63
C GLU A 196 -11.54 -4.06 -8.94
N ASN A 197 -11.35 -3.19 -9.92
CA ASN A 197 -11.98 -3.29 -11.23
C ASN A 197 -11.60 -4.58 -11.95
N THR A 198 -10.31 -4.98 -11.88
CA THR A 198 -9.85 -6.23 -12.49
C THR A 198 -10.50 -7.44 -11.83
N ALA A 199 -10.58 -7.45 -10.49
CA ALA A 199 -11.24 -8.51 -9.75
C ALA A 199 -12.74 -8.59 -10.07
N ALA A 200 -13.41 -7.44 -10.17
CA ALA A 200 -14.82 -7.37 -10.53
C ALA A 200 -15.09 -7.90 -11.95
N LEU A 201 -14.28 -7.53 -12.95
CA LEU A 201 -14.36 -8.09 -14.30
C LEU A 201 -14.06 -9.61 -14.31
N GLY A 202 -13.10 -10.05 -13.49
CA GLY A 202 -12.80 -11.47 -13.31
C GLY A 202 -13.99 -12.24 -12.74
N ASN A 203 -14.73 -11.66 -11.80
CA ASN A 203 -15.95 -12.26 -11.25
C ASN A 203 -17.04 -12.45 -12.30
N VAL A 204 -17.14 -11.56 -13.30
CA VAL A 204 -18.07 -11.74 -14.44
C VAL A 204 -17.70 -12.99 -15.24
N ILE A 205 -16.39 -13.23 -15.49
CA ILE A 205 -15.92 -14.44 -16.19
C ILE A 205 -16.27 -15.68 -15.34
N VAL A 206 -15.94 -15.67 -14.06
CA VAL A 206 -16.20 -16.78 -13.13
C VAL A 206 -17.69 -17.09 -13.04
N ALA A 207 -18.55 -16.06 -12.99
CA ALA A 207 -20.00 -16.23 -12.98
C ALA A 207 -20.50 -16.90 -14.25
N SER A 208 -19.95 -16.52 -15.42
CA SER A 208 -20.31 -17.15 -16.70
C SER A 208 -19.86 -18.62 -16.78
N LEU A 209 -18.69 -18.95 -16.25
CA LEU A 209 -18.21 -20.34 -16.15
C LEU A 209 -19.10 -21.19 -15.22
N LYS A 210 -19.45 -20.66 -14.05
CA LYS A 210 -20.39 -21.33 -13.10
C LYS A 210 -21.76 -21.58 -13.71
N ALA A 211 -22.24 -20.65 -14.54
CA ALA A 211 -23.52 -20.81 -15.23
C ALA A 211 -23.49 -21.91 -16.31
N ARG A 212 -22.33 -22.17 -16.92
CA ARG A 212 -22.13 -23.22 -17.92
C ARG A 212 -21.85 -24.60 -17.33
N THR A 213 -21.28 -24.65 -16.12
CA THR A 213 -21.03 -25.91 -15.42
C THR A 213 -22.36 -26.41 -14.79
N PRO A 214 -22.94 -27.55 -15.24
CA PRO A 214 -24.17 -28.03 -14.65
C PRO A 214 -23.95 -28.33 -13.16
N LYS A 215 -24.93 -27.97 -12.32
CA LYS A 215 -24.96 -28.18 -10.85
C LYS A 215 -24.86 -29.64 -10.45
N THR A 216 -23.77 -30.35 -10.71
CA THR A 216 -23.64 -31.78 -10.40
C THR A 216 -22.94 -32.06 -9.06
N THR A 217 -22.53 -31.08 -8.29
CA THR A 217 -21.67 -31.30 -7.11
C THR A 217 -22.19 -30.79 -5.77
N SER A 218 -23.39 -30.17 -5.69
CA SER A 218 -23.90 -29.75 -4.37
C SER A 218 -24.58 -30.83 -3.55
N ARG A 219 -24.78 -32.05 -4.12
CA ARG A 219 -25.47 -33.15 -3.41
C ARG A 219 -24.53 -34.08 -2.64
N LYS A 220 -23.20 -33.96 -2.84
CA LYS A 220 -22.22 -34.82 -2.15
C LYS A 220 -21.72 -34.27 -0.83
N GLU A 221 -21.81 -32.95 -0.63
CA GLU A 221 -21.35 -32.34 0.63
C GLU A 221 -22.43 -32.33 1.74
N GLU A 222 -23.71 -32.31 1.38
CA GLU A 222 -24.79 -32.47 2.40
C GLU A 222 -24.83 -33.85 3.04
N GLY A 223 -24.36 -34.91 2.34
CA GLY A 223 -24.27 -36.27 2.90
C GLY A 223 -23.14 -36.42 3.92
N SER A 224 -22.00 -35.75 3.69
CA SER A 224 -20.83 -35.78 4.58
C SER A 224 -21.03 -34.96 5.87
N GLY A 225 -21.74 -33.82 5.79
CA GLY A 225 -22.02 -32.98 6.95
C GLY A 225 -23.03 -33.60 7.95
N ARG A 226 -23.87 -34.55 7.49
CA ARG A 226 -24.83 -35.23 8.37
C ARG A 226 -24.15 -36.31 9.18
N THR A 227 -23.17 -37.02 8.62
CA THR A 227 -22.43 -38.10 9.30
C THR A 227 -21.52 -37.53 10.40
N THR A 228 -20.81 -36.41 10.13
CA THR A 228 -19.96 -35.74 11.11
C THR A 228 -20.76 -35.07 12.24
N ARG A 229 -21.99 -34.62 11.98
CA ARG A 229 -22.85 -34.04 13.03
C ARG A 229 -23.40 -35.08 13.97
N ASN A 230 -23.71 -36.30 13.48
CA ASN A 230 -24.15 -37.39 14.32
C ASN A 230 -22.99 -37.96 15.16
N GLN A 231 -21.82 -38.16 14.58
CA GLN A 231 -20.63 -38.57 15.33
C GLN A 231 -20.26 -37.56 16.44
N ARG A 232 -20.31 -36.26 16.18
CA ARG A 232 -20.08 -35.26 17.23
C ARG A 232 -21.12 -35.26 18.35
N LYS A 233 -22.36 -35.70 18.09
CA LYS A 233 -23.37 -35.82 19.13
C LYS A 233 -23.15 -37.08 19.98
N GLU A 234 -22.72 -38.17 19.37
CA GLU A 234 -22.36 -39.40 20.08
C GLU A 234 -21.12 -39.21 20.95
N ASP A 235 -20.07 -38.61 20.43
CA ASP A 235 -18.85 -38.27 21.19
C ASP A 235 -19.12 -37.32 22.37
N ARG A 236 -20.12 -36.43 22.23
CA ARG A 236 -20.50 -35.53 23.32
C ARG A 236 -21.29 -36.22 24.40
N ALA A 237 -22.19 -37.11 24.03
CA ALA A 237 -22.97 -37.91 24.98
C ALA A 237 -22.09 -38.92 25.75
N GLU A 238 -21.08 -39.47 25.10
CA GLU A 238 -20.11 -40.36 25.73
C GLU A 238 -19.22 -39.64 26.74
N LYS A 239 -18.78 -38.42 26.41
CA LYS A 239 -18.02 -37.53 27.34
C LYS A 239 -18.83 -37.08 28.52
N GLU A 240 -20.11 -36.77 28.36
CA GLU A 240 -20.99 -36.40 29.47
C GLU A 240 -21.18 -37.57 30.45
N LYS A 241 -21.38 -38.79 29.93
CA LYS A 241 -21.46 -39.98 30.78
C LYS A 241 -20.17 -40.28 31.54
N ALA A 242 -19.02 -40.11 30.89
CA ALA A 242 -17.72 -40.31 31.53
C ALA A 242 -17.46 -39.28 32.66
N ILE A 243 -17.90 -38.03 32.47
CA ILE A 243 -17.77 -36.98 33.51
C ILE A 243 -18.69 -37.30 34.69
N GLU A 244 -19.91 -37.79 34.44
CA GLU A 244 -20.87 -38.14 35.48
C GLU A 244 -20.40 -39.36 36.31
N GLU A 245 -19.78 -40.35 35.68
CA GLU A 245 -19.19 -41.52 36.34
C GLU A 245 -17.99 -41.14 37.23
N VAL A 246 -17.15 -40.19 36.78
CA VAL A 246 -16.03 -39.66 37.55
C VAL A 246 -16.53 -38.84 38.75
N ALA A 247 -17.58 -38.05 38.57
CA ALA A 247 -18.18 -37.26 39.65
C ALA A 247 -18.83 -38.17 40.71
N GLN A 248 -19.52 -39.26 40.31
CA GLN A 248 -20.06 -40.22 41.28
C GLN A 248 -18.97 -40.95 42.05
N LYS A 249 -17.87 -41.37 41.40
CA LYS A 249 -16.72 -42.00 42.09
C LYS A 249 -16.05 -41.04 43.08
N ALA A 250 -15.94 -39.75 42.70
CA ALA A 250 -15.38 -38.73 43.62
C ALA A 250 -16.27 -38.48 44.84
N ALA A 251 -17.61 -38.45 44.67
CA ALA A 251 -18.57 -38.32 45.79
C ALA A 251 -18.50 -39.53 46.74
N HIS A 252 -18.44 -40.74 46.22
CA HIS A 252 -18.33 -41.96 47.01
C HIS A 252 -17.00 -42.03 47.82
N HIS A 253 -15.90 -41.48 47.25
CA HIS A 253 -14.62 -41.38 47.97
C HIS A 253 -14.62 -40.32 49.08
N ALA A 254 -15.39 -39.26 48.91
CA ALA A 254 -15.54 -38.22 49.93
C ALA A 254 -16.37 -38.68 51.14
N GLU A 255 -17.43 -39.51 50.90
CA GLU A 255 -18.24 -40.11 51.96
C GLU A 255 -17.51 -41.21 52.73
N ALA A 256 -16.55 -41.89 52.15
CA ALA A 256 -15.77 -42.96 52.79
C ALA A 256 -14.60 -42.42 53.67
N SER A 257 -14.34 -41.11 53.60
CA SER A 257 -13.22 -40.47 54.33
C SER A 257 -13.69 -39.54 55.45
N ALA A 258 -15.01 -39.48 55.75
CA ALA A 258 -15.61 -38.72 56.86
C ALA A 258 -16.10 -39.71 57.96
#